data_31aa2aea826124ef7b7fc85c0faa4c5c
#
_entry.id   31aa2aea826124ef7b7fc85c0faa4c5c
#
_cell.length_a   1.000
_cell.length_b   1.000
_cell.length_c   1.000
_cell.angle_alpha   90.00
_cell.angle_beta   90.00
_cell.angle_gamma   90.00
#
_symmetry.space_group_name_H-M   'P 1'
#
loop_
_entity.id
_entity.type
_entity.pdbx_description
1 polymer ?
#
loop_
_entity_poly.entity_id
_entity_poly.type
_entity_poly.pdbx_seq_one_letter_code
_entity_poly.pdbx_strand_id
1 'polypeptide(L)'
;MEIKSIPEIIKEMDLLFKEEKYDEAYEFAKENINLNKEYIEGEYVFKNLLEELLFQITINKEIKRKYPLMLDYSTMYSNYGNVLLHFSDYENALKSFKLSYNYNPVNVNAIFGLCELYEDNDWDGYFQLTLQTFKYDYSRQDLAKSFMNLSYYYLNEYNGSKDKENLKLAVYLSKLSQAYDDSIENRGAIEFDEDLLNEYDVQGIEDIKEYLKSKGLPYGPSVEVITICKNLGFQLDEDKKVVPALFYFNIAYDLTHDSAIKDVIDDLNQKVERKLNE
;
A
#
# COMPACT_ATOMS: atom_id res chain seq x y z
N MET A 1 13.63 25.33 21.22
CA MET A 1 13.26 23.96 20.85
C MET A 1 14.11 23.58 19.65
N GLU A 2 14.79 22.46 19.69
CA GLU A 2 15.63 21.99 18.58
C GLU A 2 14.68 21.48 17.47
N ILE A 3 14.84 21.97 16.25
CA ILE A 3 13.99 21.56 15.12
C ILE A 3 14.41 20.15 14.71
N LYS A 4 13.52 19.16 14.91
CA LYS A 4 13.77 17.77 14.51
C LYS A 4 13.78 17.62 12.98
N SER A 5 14.66 16.76 12.49
CA SER A 5 14.69 16.39 11.08
C SER A 5 13.49 15.48 10.71
N ILE A 6 13.11 15.43 9.44
CA ILE A 6 12.00 14.58 8.97
C ILE A 6 12.21 13.10 9.32
N PRO A 7 13.40 12.49 9.13
CA PRO A 7 13.62 11.11 9.57
C PRO A 7 13.44 10.88 11.07
N GLU A 8 13.83 11.86 11.91
CA GLU A 8 13.60 11.78 13.36
C GLU A 8 12.11 11.87 13.69
N ILE A 9 11.36 12.73 12.99
CA ILE A 9 9.90 12.85 13.16
C ILE A 9 9.22 11.53 12.79
N ILE A 10 9.54 10.96 11.63
CA ILE A 10 8.96 9.69 11.16
C ILE A 10 9.26 8.58 12.15
N LYS A 11 10.53 8.43 12.54
CA LYS A 11 10.96 7.39 13.48
C LYS A 11 10.26 7.48 14.84
N GLU A 12 10.13 8.67 15.39
CA GLU A 12 9.47 8.88 16.67
C GLU A 12 7.98 8.57 16.59
N MET A 13 7.31 9.02 15.52
CA MET A 13 5.90 8.70 15.31
C MET A 13 5.67 7.20 15.16
N ASP A 14 6.49 6.50 14.37
CA ASP A 14 6.40 5.05 14.20
C ASP A 14 6.59 4.30 15.53
N LEU A 15 7.52 4.78 16.38
CA LEU A 15 7.77 4.20 17.70
C LEU A 15 6.55 4.39 18.62
N LEU A 16 6.04 5.63 18.72
CA LEU A 16 4.90 5.95 19.56
C LEU A 16 3.64 5.17 19.12
N PHE A 17 3.43 4.99 17.81
CA PHE A 17 2.35 4.17 17.26
C PHE A 17 2.48 2.69 17.66
N LYS A 18 3.68 2.12 17.54
CA LYS A 18 3.94 0.72 17.94
C LYS A 18 3.76 0.47 19.44
N GLU A 19 4.00 1.51 20.24
CA GLU A 19 3.83 1.46 21.70
C GLU A 19 2.40 1.86 22.13
N GLU A 20 1.49 2.08 21.18
CA GLU A 20 0.09 2.51 21.41
C GLU A 20 -0.03 3.83 22.19
N LYS A 21 1.01 4.67 22.14
CA LYS A 21 1.09 5.99 22.80
C LYS A 21 0.50 7.09 21.91
N TYR A 22 -0.77 6.96 21.59
CA TYR A 22 -1.42 7.83 20.60
C TYR A 22 -1.50 9.29 21.02
N ASP A 23 -1.75 9.59 22.31
CA ASP A 23 -1.77 10.97 22.84
C ASP A 23 -0.40 11.63 22.69
N GLU A 24 0.68 10.91 23.01
CA GLU A 24 2.04 11.40 22.85
C GLU A 24 2.39 11.62 21.37
N ALA A 25 1.96 10.71 20.49
CA ALA A 25 2.14 10.84 19.05
C ALA A 25 1.40 12.08 18.48
N TYR A 26 0.19 12.36 18.96
CA TYR A 26 -0.58 13.52 18.54
C TYR A 26 0.10 14.84 18.93
N GLU A 27 0.45 15.01 20.21
CA GLU A 27 1.11 16.24 20.67
C GLU A 27 2.50 16.41 19.99
N PHE A 28 3.26 15.32 19.85
CA PHE A 28 4.53 15.35 19.15
C PHE A 28 4.40 15.79 17.68
N ALA A 29 3.43 15.21 16.94
CA ALA A 29 3.21 15.56 15.54
C ALA A 29 2.75 17.01 15.38
N LYS A 30 1.83 17.48 16.24
CA LYS A 30 1.31 18.85 16.27
C LYS A 30 2.41 19.89 16.48
N GLU A 31 3.40 19.58 17.32
CA GLU A 31 4.55 20.47 17.57
C GLU A 31 5.55 20.51 16.41
N ASN A 32 5.71 19.41 15.67
CA ASN A 32 6.78 19.24 14.71
C ASN A 32 6.34 19.29 13.23
N ILE A 33 5.03 19.16 12.93
CA ILE A 33 4.51 19.07 11.56
C ILE A 33 3.60 20.25 11.25
N ASN A 34 3.90 20.96 10.16
CA ASN A 34 3.10 22.08 9.68
C ASN A 34 2.13 21.65 8.57
N LEU A 35 0.84 21.54 8.89
CA LEU A 35 -0.23 21.24 7.92
C LEU A 35 -0.59 22.38 6.97
N ASN A 36 -0.13 23.62 7.25
CA ASN A 36 -0.33 24.77 6.38
C ASN A 36 0.82 24.96 5.38
N LYS A 37 1.73 23.97 5.27
CA LYS A 37 2.78 24.02 4.27
C LYS A 37 2.16 23.94 2.88
N GLU A 38 2.47 24.94 2.06
CA GLU A 38 2.03 24.97 0.67
C GLU A 38 2.82 23.93 -0.15
N TYR A 39 2.10 23.06 -0.87
CA TYR A 39 2.69 22.15 -1.83
C TYR A 39 2.93 22.86 -3.16
N ILE A 40 4.11 22.66 -3.72
CA ILE A 40 4.45 23.18 -5.05
C ILE A 40 4.32 22.06 -6.07
N GLU A 41 3.45 22.22 -7.05
CA GLU A 41 3.22 21.20 -8.08
C GLU A 41 4.50 20.88 -8.86
N GLY A 42 4.78 19.58 -8.99
CA GLY A 42 6.00 19.06 -9.62
C GLY A 42 7.13 18.75 -8.63
N GLU A 43 6.93 18.94 -7.33
CA GLU A 43 7.89 18.56 -6.29
C GLU A 43 7.49 17.23 -5.66
N TYR A 44 8.33 16.19 -5.82
CA TYR A 44 8.04 14.84 -5.38
C TYR A 44 9.15 14.23 -4.51
N VAL A 45 8.78 13.24 -3.70
CA VAL A 45 9.71 12.35 -3.00
C VAL A 45 9.26 10.90 -3.21
N PHE A 46 10.19 10.02 -3.57
CA PHE A 46 9.91 8.59 -3.75
C PHE A 46 10.79 7.79 -2.78
N LYS A 47 10.23 6.78 -2.14
CA LYS A 47 10.95 5.92 -1.17
C LYS A 47 12.02 5.07 -1.85
N ASN A 48 11.80 4.72 -3.10
CA ASN A 48 12.70 3.87 -3.88
C ASN A 48 12.48 4.10 -5.38
N LEU A 49 13.32 3.45 -6.20
CA LEU A 49 13.26 3.57 -7.65
C LEU A 49 11.99 2.92 -8.25
N LEU A 50 11.40 1.92 -7.59
CA LEU A 50 10.12 1.33 -8.02
C LEU A 50 9.01 2.37 -8.01
N GLU A 51 8.86 3.13 -6.91
CA GLU A 51 7.84 4.19 -6.80
C GLU A 51 8.03 5.27 -7.88
N GLU A 52 9.29 5.68 -8.12
CA GLU A 52 9.60 6.67 -9.17
C GLU A 52 9.20 6.16 -10.57
N LEU A 53 9.50 4.91 -10.89
CA LEU A 53 9.13 4.31 -12.18
C LEU A 53 7.62 4.09 -12.30
N LEU A 54 6.95 3.66 -11.23
CA LEU A 54 5.48 3.56 -11.20
C LEU A 54 4.83 4.93 -11.45
N PHE A 55 5.34 5.99 -10.81
CA PHE A 55 4.87 7.34 -11.04
C PHE A 55 5.05 7.77 -12.51
N GLN A 56 6.22 7.53 -13.10
CA GLN A 56 6.50 7.88 -14.49
C GLN A 56 5.58 7.14 -15.48
N ILE A 57 5.29 5.87 -15.23
CA ILE A 57 4.48 5.04 -16.12
C ILE A 57 2.97 5.34 -15.98
N THR A 58 2.50 5.53 -14.74
CA THR A 58 1.06 5.58 -14.46
C THR A 58 0.50 7.00 -14.37
N ILE A 59 1.28 7.96 -13.90
CA ILE A 59 0.86 9.34 -13.68
C ILE A 59 1.43 10.26 -14.76
N ASN A 60 2.67 10.02 -15.17
CA ASN A 60 3.36 10.72 -16.28
C ASN A 60 3.31 12.25 -16.18
N LYS A 61 3.47 12.79 -14.96
CA LYS A 61 3.59 14.23 -14.73
C LYS A 61 5.06 14.67 -14.73
N GLU A 62 5.30 15.93 -15.06
CA GLU A 62 6.64 16.52 -15.00
C GLU A 62 7.17 16.55 -13.57
N ILE A 63 8.38 16.04 -13.37
CA ILE A 63 9.11 16.15 -12.10
C ILE A 63 10.02 17.39 -12.19
N LYS A 64 9.58 18.50 -11.60
CA LYS A 64 10.38 19.73 -11.52
C LYS A 64 11.48 19.63 -10.47
N ARG A 65 11.19 18.91 -9.38
CA ARG A 65 12.11 18.66 -8.28
C ARG A 65 11.84 17.32 -7.62
N LYS A 66 12.89 16.52 -7.46
CA LYS A 66 12.87 15.31 -6.65
C LYS A 66 13.59 15.58 -5.33
N TYR A 67 12.88 15.39 -4.22
CA TYR A 67 13.48 15.47 -2.91
C TYR A 67 14.27 14.21 -2.58
N PRO A 68 15.42 14.33 -1.88
CA PRO A 68 16.10 13.16 -1.34
C PRO A 68 15.25 12.49 -0.25
N LEU A 69 15.44 11.18 -0.05
CA LEU A 69 14.66 10.38 0.93
C LEU A 69 14.71 10.94 2.37
N MET A 70 15.80 11.63 2.74
CA MET A 70 15.88 12.32 4.03
C MET A 70 14.82 13.44 4.21
N LEU A 71 14.11 13.81 3.14
CA LEU A 71 13.00 14.76 3.15
C LEU A 71 11.69 14.05 2.74
N ASP A 72 11.45 12.85 3.26
CA ASP A 72 10.23 12.07 2.98
C ASP A 72 9.00 12.71 3.63
N TYR A 73 8.58 13.83 3.03
CA TYR A 73 7.35 14.52 3.41
C TYR A 73 6.12 13.61 3.27
N SER A 74 6.11 12.71 2.30
CA SER A 74 4.97 11.85 2.06
C SER A 74 4.72 10.90 3.23
N THR A 75 5.73 10.16 3.69
CA THR A 75 5.58 9.30 4.86
C THR A 75 5.27 10.10 6.13
N MET A 76 5.95 11.24 6.33
CA MET A 76 5.67 12.10 7.49
C MET A 76 4.20 12.52 7.55
N TYR A 77 3.63 13.00 6.44
CA TYR A 77 2.24 13.42 6.41
C TYR A 77 1.25 12.25 6.47
N SER A 78 1.55 11.09 5.88
CA SER A 78 0.67 9.92 6.02
C SER A 78 0.61 9.41 7.46
N ASN A 79 1.74 9.37 8.16
CA ASN A 79 1.78 9.00 9.58
C ASN A 79 0.97 9.99 10.44
N TYR A 80 1.12 11.29 10.19
CA TYR A 80 0.31 12.28 10.90
C TYR A 80 -1.19 12.17 10.59
N GLY A 81 -1.55 11.88 9.35
CA GLY A 81 -2.93 11.60 8.97
C GLY A 81 -3.53 10.45 9.77
N ASN A 82 -2.79 9.36 9.98
CA ASN A 82 -3.22 8.22 10.80
C ASN A 82 -3.43 8.62 12.27
N VAL A 83 -2.52 9.43 12.84
CA VAL A 83 -2.71 9.97 14.20
C VAL A 83 -4.01 10.78 14.29
N LEU A 84 -4.24 11.68 13.35
CA LEU A 84 -5.43 12.54 13.32
C LEU A 84 -6.72 11.73 13.14
N LEU A 85 -6.71 10.66 12.34
CA LEU A 85 -7.84 9.72 12.23
C LEU A 85 -8.16 9.05 13.56
N HIS A 86 -7.14 8.59 14.29
CA HIS A 86 -7.33 7.99 15.60
C HIS A 86 -8.08 8.94 16.58
N PHE A 87 -7.82 10.24 16.48
CA PHE A 87 -8.52 11.27 17.29
C PHE A 87 -9.77 11.84 16.62
N SER A 88 -10.24 11.25 15.53
CA SER A 88 -11.41 11.71 14.76
C SER A 88 -11.30 13.16 14.27
N ASP A 89 -10.08 13.68 14.10
CA ASP A 89 -9.83 15.00 13.50
C ASP A 89 -9.78 14.88 11.96
N TYR A 90 -10.95 14.56 11.39
CA TYR A 90 -11.11 14.25 9.97
C TYR A 90 -10.69 15.37 9.03
N GLU A 91 -10.90 16.64 9.41
CA GLU A 91 -10.51 17.78 8.59
C GLU A 91 -9.00 17.88 8.43
N ASN A 92 -8.26 17.79 9.53
CA ASN A 92 -6.80 17.83 9.48
C ASN A 92 -6.21 16.52 8.93
N ALA A 93 -6.83 15.37 9.18
CA ALA A 93 -6.45 14.10 8.57
C ALA A 93 -6.53 14.19 7.03
N LEU A 94 -7.62 14.73 6.48
CA LEU A 94 -7.77 14.95 5.05
C LEU A 94 -6.68 15.87 4.47
N LYS A 95 -6.36 16.97 5.17
CA LYS A 95 -5.26 17.85 4.75
C LYS A 95 -3.91 17.12 4.74
N SER A 96 -3.66 16.32 5.78
CA SER A 96 -2.42 15.57 5.93
C SER A 96 -2.25 14.53 4.82
N PHE A 97 -3.27 13.69 4.58
CA PHE A 97 -3.20 12.70 3.50
C PHE A 97 -3.12 13.33 2.11
N LYS A 98 -3.80 14.45 1.86
CA LYS A 98 -3.65 15.19 0.60
C LYS A 98 -2.24 15.73 0.41
N LEU A 99 -1.58 16.24 1.45
CA LEU A 99 -0.17 16.64 1.37
C LEU A 99 0.72 15.43 1.10
N SER A 100 0.50 14.31 1.80
CA SER A 100 1.22 13.06 1.55
C SER A 100 1.09 12.60 0.09
N TYR A 101 -0.14 12.52 -0.42
CA TYR A 101 -0.44 12.14 -1.79
C TYR A 101 0.16 13.11 -2.82
N ASN A 102 0.15 14.40 -2.55
CA ASN A 102 0.76 15.39 -3.45
C ASN A 102 2.26 15.19 -3.57
N TYR A 103 2.97 14.91 -2.46
CA TYR A 103 4.41 14.65 -2.49
C TYR A 103 4.77 13.29 -3.08
N ASN A 104 3.89 12.29 -2.93
CA ASN A 104 4.08 10.96 -3.52
C ASN A 104 2.74 10.30 -3.88
N PRO A 105 2.23 10.52 -5.09
CA PRO A 105 0.93 9.99 -5.51
C PRO A 105 0.86 8.46 -5.64
N VAL A 106 1.99 7.76 -5.53
CA VAL A 106 2.05 6.29 -5.50
C VAL A 106 2.23 5.73 -4.07
N ASN A 107 2.20 6.59 -3.05
CA ASN A 107 2.23 6.16 -1.65
C ASN A 107 0.86 5.57 -1.26
N VAL A 108 0.76 4.25 -1.21
CA VAL A 108 -0.49 3.54 -0.90
C VAL A 108 -1.03 3.87 0.49
N ASN A 109 -0.17 4.19 1.48
CA ASN A 109 -0.62 4.57 2.82
C ASN A 109 -1.42 5.89 2.80
N ALA A 110 -1.03 6.85 1.97
CA ALA A 110 -1.81 8.07 1.78
C ALA A 110 -3.16 7.79 1.11
N ILE A 111 -3.18 6.88 0.14
CA ILE A 111 -4.41 6.49 -0.57
C ILE A 111 -5.35 5.75 0.38
N PHE A 112 -4.85 4.82 1.20
CA PHE A 112 -5.66 4.13 2.21
C PHE A 112 -6.28 5.10 3.23
N GLY A 113 -5.50 6.10 3.71
CA GLY A 113 -6.05 7.12 4.60
C GLY A 113 -7.13 7.98 3.94
N LEU A 114 -6.98 8.28 2.65
CA LEU A 114 -8.05 8.94 1.88
C LEU A 114 -9.27 8.03 1.71
N CYS A 115 -9.10 6.73 1.43
CA CYS A 115 -10.22 5.79 1.39
C CYS A 115 -11.03 5.84 2.68
N GLU A 116 -10.38 5.76 3.84
CA GLU A 116 -11.03 5.78 5.15
C GLU A 116 -11.87 7.05 5.38
N LEU A 117 -11.42 8.19 4.85
CA LEU A 117 -12.15 9.46 4.93
C LEU A 117 -13.29 9.59 3.90
N TYR A 118 -13.23 8.86 2.80
CA TYR A 118 -14.27 8.88 1.76
C TYR A 118 -15.39 7.88 2.03
N GLU A 119 -15.17 6.89 2.88
CA GLU A 119 -16.10 5.79 3.20
C GLU A 119 -17.52 6.28 3.53
N ASP A 120 -17.64 7.35 4.34
CA ASP A 120 -18.93 7.89 4.78
C ASP A 120 -19.51 8.97 3.86
N ASN A 121 -18.71 9.54 2.94
CA ASN A 121 -19.08 10.79 2.26
C ASN A 121 -19.04 10.71 0.73
N ASP A 122 -18.23 9.85 0.16
CA ASP A 122 -18.00 9.73 -1.29
C ASP A 122 -17.66 8.29 -1.68
N TRP A 123 -18.68 7.47 -1.83
CA TRP A 123 -18.53 6.04 -2.07
C TRP A 123 -17.91 5.74 -3.45
N ASP A 124 -18.19 6.58 -4.45
CA ASP A 124 -17.56 6.47 -5.77
C ASP A 124 -16.06 6.81 -5.67
N GLY A 125 -15.72 7.85 -4.92
CA GLY A 125 -14.33 8.22 -4.63
C GLY A 125 -13.58 7.12 -3.88
N TYR A 126 -14.22 6.50 -2.88
CA TYR A 126 -13.67 5.33 -2.17
C TYR A 126 -13.31 4.20 -3.13
N PHE A 127 -14.24 3.85 -4.04
CA PHE A 127 -14.01 2.78 -5.03
C PHE A 127 -12.83 3.10 -5.95
N GLN A 128 -12.79 4.32 -6.49
CA GLN A 128 -11.70 4.73 -7.40
C GLN A 128 -10.34 4.74 -6.71
N LEU A 129 -10.25 5.23 -5.48
CA LEU A 129 -9.03 5.21 -4.68
C LEU A 129 -8.60 3.77 -4.37
N THR A 130 -9.55 2.90 -4.00
CA THR A 130 -9.27 1.48 -3.78
C THR A 130 -8.74 0.79 -5.04
N LEU A 131 -9.31 1.05 -6.22
CA LEU A 131 -8.77 0.52 -7.48
C LEU A 131 -7.38 1.09 -7.82
N GLN A 132 -7.08 2.30 -7.36
CA GLN A 132 -5.76 2.91 -7.56
C GLN A 132 -4.67 2.21 -6.77
N THR A 133 -4.94 1.72 -5.54
CA THR A 133 -3.93 1.04 -4.71
C THR A 133 -3.36 -0.19 -5.40
N PHE A 134 -4.18 -0.99 -6.09
CA PHE A 134 -3.73 -2.17 -6.82
C PHE A 134 -2.65 -1.89 -7.88
N LYS A 135 -2.53 -0.65 -8.35
CA LYS A 135 -1.48 -0.27 -9.31
C LYS A 135 -0.12 -0.08 -8.65
N TYR A 136 -0.11 0.14 -7.32
CA TYR A 136 1.07 0.56 -6.58
C TYR A 136 1.45 -0.38 -5.44
N ASP A 137 0.58 -1.34 -5.08
CA ASP A 137 0.86 -2.31 -4.03
C ASP A 137 2.09 -3.15 -4.38
N TYR A 138 3.12 -3.04 -3.57
CA TYR A 138 4.33 -3.83 -3.71
C TYR A 138 4.69 -4.62 -2.43
N SER A 139 3.73 -4.73 -1.50
CA SER A 139 3.79 -5.65 -0.37
C SER A 139 2.54 -6.52 -0.31
N ARG A 140 2.66 -7.71 0.27
CA ARG A 140 1.51 -8.59 0.49
C ARG A 140 0.47 -7.95 1.40
N GLN A 141 0.90 -7.24 2.45
CA GLN A 141 0.02 -6.56 3.40
C GLN A 141 -0.80 -5.46 2.71
N ASP A 142 -0.15 -4.60 1.90
CA ASP A 142 -0.87 -3.55 1.18
C ASP A 142 -1.87 -4.16 0.19
N LEU A 143 -1.46 -5.18 -0.57
CA LEU A 143 -2.34 -5.87 -1.51
C LEU A 143 -3.53 -6.54 -0.80
N ALA A 144 -3.31 -7.17 0.36
CA ALA A 144 -4.39 -7.73 1.17
C ALA A 144 -5.37 -6.64 1.64
N LYS A 145 -4.85 -5.47 2.08
CA LYS A 145 -5.68 -4.32 2.47
C LYS A 145 -6.49 -3.79 1.28
N SER A 146 -5.91 -3.75 0.09
CA SER A 146 -6.62 -3.34 -1.13
C SER A 146 -7.76 -4.28 -1.48
N PHE A 147 -7.55 -5.60 -1.36
CA PHE A 147 -8.62 -6.57 -1.53
C PHE A 147 -9.70 -6.44 -0.46
N MET A 148 -9.34 -6.19 0.80
CA MET A 148 -10.30 -5.98 1.87
C MET A 148 -11.16 -4.73 1.64
N ASN A 149 -10.54 -3.61 1.24
CA ASN A 149 -11.28 -2.38 0.92
C ASN A 149 -12.26 -2.61 -0.24
N LEU A 150 -11.84 -3.34 -1.27
CA LEU A 150 -12.73 -3.65 -2.40
C LEU A 150 -13.85 -4.61 -2.00
N SER A 151 -13.57 -5.57 -1.11
CA SER A 151 -14.58 -6.44 -0.50
C SER A 151 -15.64 -5.64 0.26
N TYR A 152 -15.19 -4.68 1.06
CA TYR A 152 -16.06 -3.80 1.83
C TYR A 152 -16.96 -2.94 0.91
N TYR A 153 -16.41 -2.42 -0.18
CA TYR A 153 -17.19 -1.71 -1.19
C TYR A 153 -18.35 -2.59 -1.71
N TYR A 154 -18.07 -3.82 -2.15
CA TYR A 154 -19.10 -4.70 -2.68
C TYR A 154 -20.09 -5.19 -1.63
N LEU A 155 -19.68 -5.33 -0.37
CA LEU A 155 -20.61 -5.64 0.72
C LEU A 155 -21.60 -4.49 0.96
N ASN A 156 -21.11 -3.24 0.92
CA ASN A 156 -21.98 -2.08 1.06
C ASN A 156 -22.96 -1.96 -0.12
N GLU A 157 -22.50 -2.21 -1.37
CA GLU A 157 -23.36 -2.28 -2.54
C GLU A 157 -24.43 -3.38 -2.40
N TYR A 158 -24.07 -4.54 -1.84
CA TYR A 158 -25.04 -5.58 -1.51
C TYR A 158 -26.06 -5.11 -0.47
N ASN A 159 -25.62 -4.42 0.58
CA ASN A 159 -26.51 -3.94 1.63
C ASN A 159 -27.55 -2.96 1.09
N GLY A 160 -27.20 -2.14 0.12
CA GLY A 160 -28.10 -1.22 -0.57
C GLY A 160 -29.02 -1.90 -1.58
N SER A 161 -28.47 -2.75 -2.46
CA SER A 161 -29.19 -3.33 -3.60
C SER A 161 -29.81 -4.70 -3.36
N LYS A 162 -29.25 -5.47 -2.40
CA LYS A 162 -29.50 -6.91 -2.18
C LYS A 162 -29.13 -7.78 -3.39
N ASP A 163 -28.27 -7.28 -4.29
CA ASP A 163 -27.77 -8.04 -5.41
C ASP A 163 -26.75 -9.10 -4.93
N LYS A 164 -27.11 -10.37 -5.09
CA LYS A 164 -26.27 -11.52 -4.70
C LYS A 164 -24.91 -11.55 -5.41
N GLU A 165 -24.80 -10.94 -6.57
CA GLU A 165 -23.51 -10.82 -7.27
C GLU A 165 -22.54 -9.96 -6.48
N ASN A 166 -22.99 -8.84 -5.91
CA ASN A 166 -22.16 -8.00 -5.05
C ASN A 166 -21.71 -8.74 -3.77
N LEU A 167 -22.61 -9.53 -3.17
CA LEU A 167 -22.23 -10.36 -2.03
C LEU A 167 -21.16 -11.39 -2.39
N LYS A 168 -21.31 -12.07 -3.54
CA LYS A 168 -20.33 -13.02 -4.04
C LYS A 168 -18.96 -12.37 -4.28
N LEU A 169 -18.93 -11.18 -4.89
CA LEU A 169 -17.71 -10.40 -5.08
C LEU A 169 -17.05 -10.03 -3.74
N ALA A 170 -17.84 -9.59 -2.76
CA ALA A 170 -17.34 -9.28 -1.43
C ALA A 170 -16.66 -10.49 -0.78
N VAL A 171 -17.32 -11.66 -0.79
CA VAL A 171 -16.75 -12.90 -0.23
C VAL A 171 -15.45 -13.31 -0.94
N TYR A 172 -15.41 -13.24 -2.27
CA TYR A 172 -14.24 -13.64 -3.04
C TYR A 172 -13.04 -12.72 -2.80
N LEU A 173 -13.27 -11.41 -2.72
CA LEU A 173 -12.24 -10.43 -2.44
C LEU A 173 -11.71 -10.57 -1.00
N SER A 174 -12.58 -10.85 -0.03
CA SER A 174 -12.16 -11.15 1.35
C SER A 174 -11.28 -12.40 1.42
N LYS A 175 -11.64 -13.48 0.70
CA LYS A 175 -10.79 -14.70 0.62
C LYS A 175 -9.43 -14.42 -0.01
N LEU A 176 -9.34 -13.57 -1.02
CA LEU A 176 -8.06 -13.14 -1.60
C LEU A 176 -7.25 -12.30 -0.60
N SER A 177 -7.89 -11.38 0.12
CA SER A 177 -7.23 -10.62 1.18
C SER A 177 -6.53 -11.55 2.17
N GLN A 178 -7.26 -12.53 2.71
CA GLN A 178 -6.72 -13.52 3.64
C GLN A 178 -5.59 -14.39 3.04
N ALA A 179 -5.66 -14.72 1.76
CA ALA A 179 -4.62 -15.48 1.08
C ALA A 179 -3.29 -14.70 0.93
N TYR A 180 -3.35 -13.37 0.89
CA TYR A 180 -2.15 -12.52 0.88
C TYR A 180 -1.63 -12.22 2.29
N ASP A 181 -2.50 -11.99 3.25
CA ASP A 181 -2.12 -11.78 4.64
C ASP A 181 -3.27 -12.24 5.58
N ASP A 182 -3.01 -13.29 6.35
CA ASP A 182 -3.93 -13.84 7.33
C ASP A 182 -3.90 -13.09 8.67
N SER A 183 -2.88 -12.27 8.89
CA SER A 183 -2.70 -11.44 10.09
C SER A 183 -3.41 -10.10 10.01
N ILE A 184 -3.99 -9.73 8.88
CA ILE A 184 -4.85 -8.55 8.80
C ILE A 184 -6.03 -8.79 9.72
N GLU A 185 -5.81 -8.40 10.99
CA GLU A 185 -6.89 -8.25 11.93
C GLU A 185 -7.91 -7.33 11.28
N ASN A 186 -9.04 -7.93 11.02
CA ASN A 186 -10.17 -7.32 10.40
C ASN A 186 -10.48 -5.98 11.09
N ARG A 187 -10.08 -4.86 10.50
CA ARG A 187 -10.72 -3.58 10.79
C ARG A 187 -12.17 -3.72 10.31
N GLY A 188 -13.06 -4.12 11.26
CA GLY A 188 -14.40 -4.54 10.95
C GLY A 188 -14.34 -5.81 10.09
N ALA A 189 -14.02 -6.96 10.74
CA ALA A 189 -14.21 -8.23 10.09
C ALA A 189 -15.54 -8.18 9.39
N ILE A 190 -15.53 -8.32 8.08
CA ILE A 190 -16.75 -8.66 7.38
C ILE A 190 -17.06 -10.06 7.89
N GLU A 191 -17.76 -10.15 9.03
CA GLU A 191 -18.33 -11.38 9.50
C GLU A 191 -19.41 -11.76 8.50
N PHE A 192 -19.02 -12.53 7.52
CA PHE A 192 -19.99 -13.22 6.70
C PHE A 192 -20.59 -14.32 7.57
N ASP A 193 -21.92 -14.38 7.62
CA ASP A 193 -22.64 -15.53 8.15
C ASP A 193 -22.06 -16.82 7.53
N GLU A 194 -21.75 -17.84 8.36
CA GLU A 194 -21.19 -19.11 7.87
C GLU A 194 -22.04 -19.72 6.75
N ASP A 195 -23.35 -19.56 6.81
CA ASP A 195 -24.26 -20.03 5.76
C ASP A 195 -24.04 -19.32 4.43
N LEU A 196 -23.70 -18.02 4.46
CA LEU A 196 -23.37 -17.25 3.26
C LEU A 196 -21.99 -17.62 2.70
N LEU A 197 -21.01 -17.88 3.58
CA LEU A 197 -19.70 -18.39 3.17
C LEU A 197 -19.81 -19.75 2.49
N ASN A 198 -20.68 -20.62 3.02
CA ASN A 198 -20.94 -21.94 2.43
C ASN A 198 -21.70 -21.88 1.10
N GLU A 199 -22.62 -20.91 0.90
CA GLU A 199 -23.30 -20.70 -0.38
C GLU A 199 -22.32 -20.34 -1.51
N TYR A 200 -21.21 -19.65 -1.16
CA TYR A 200 -20.14 -19.23 -2.09
C TYR A 200 -18.84 -20.01 -1.84
N ASP A 201 -18.93 -21.24 -1.33
CA ASP A 201 -17.74 -22.08 -1.17
C ASP A 201 -17.15 -22.42 -2.54
N VAL A 202 -16.00 -21.81 -2.80
CA VAL A 202 -15.30 -21.88 -4.08
C VAL A 202 -14.20 -22.91 -3.96
N GLN A 203 -14.00 -23.66 -5.02
CA GLN A 203 -13.06 -24.77 -5.08
C GLN A 203 -11.59 -24.37 -4.87
N GLY A 204 -11.21 -23.10 -5.09
CA GLY A 204 -9.82 -22.65 -4.87
C GLY A 204 -9.58 -21.17 -5.18
N ILE A 205 -8.43 -20.68 -4.75
CA ILE A 205 -7.99 -19.29 -4.98
C ILE A 205 -7.88 -18.96 -6.47
N GLU A 206 -7.45 -19.90 -7.30
CA GLU A 206 -7.30 -19.69 -8.74
C GLU A 206 -8.66 -19.51 -9.43
N ASP A 207 -9.72 -20.24 -9.00
CA ASP A 207 -11.08 -20.05 -9.51
C ASP A 207 -11.61 -18.65 -9.18
N ILE A 208 -11.30 -18.15 -7.97
CA ILE A 208 -11.62 -16.77 -7.56
C ILE A 208 -10.93 -15.77 -8.48
N LYS A 209 -9.64 -15.94 -8.74
CA LYS A 209 -8.87 -15.04 -9.60
C LYS A 209 -9.43 -15.01 -11.01
N GLU A 210 -9.74 -16.18 -11.60
CA GLU A 210 -10.36 -16.26 -12.94
C GLU A 210 -11.72 -15.58 -12.97
N TYR A 211 -12.53 -15.76 -11.93
CA TYR A 211 -13.82 -15.11 -11.84
C TYR A 211 -13.68 -13.57 -11.78
N LEU A 212 -12.84 -13.03 -10.88
CA LEU A 212 -12.60 -11.59 -10.79
C LEU A 212 -12.03 -11.00 -12.08
N LYS A 213 -11.11 -11.72 -12.72
CA LYS A 213 -10.59 -11.36 -14.04
C LYS A 213 -11.71 -11.27 -15.11
N SER A 214 -12.66 -12.20 -15.09
CA SER A 214 -13.82 -12.18 -16.01
C SER A 214 -14.73 -10.96 -15.80
N LYS A 215 -14.69 -10.36 -14.60
CA LYS A 215 -15.42 -9.15 -14.23
C LYS A 215 -14.61 -7.86 -14.46
N GLY A 216 -13.37 -7.97 -14.93
CA GLY A 216 -12.48 -6.82 -15.12
C GLY A 216 -11.99 -6.21 -13.80
N LEU A 217 -12.03 -6.97 -12.71
CA LEU A 217 -11.58 -6.56 -11.38
C LEU A 217 -10.14 -7.00 -11.12
N PRO A 218 -9.43 -6.35 -10.18
CA PRO A 218 -8.14 -6.83 -9.71
C PRO A 218 -8.26 -8.26 -9.15
N TYR A 219 -7.27 -9.10 -9.49
CA TYR A 219 -7.25 -10.52 -9.09
C TYR A 219 -5.89 -10.97 -8.57
N GLY A 220 -4.93 -10.06 -8.46
CA GLY A 220 -3.57 -10.33 -8.00
C GLY A 220 -2.72 -9.05 -8.03
N PRO A 221 -1.41 -9.18 -7.80
CA PRO A 221 -0.50 -8.04 -7.86
C PRO A 221 -0.40 -7.47 -9.27
N SER A 222 -0.10 -6.18 -9.36
CA SER A 222 0.11 -5.47 -10.64
C SER A 222 1.23 -6.12 -11.45
N VAL A 223 0.95 -6.41 -12.72
CA VAL A 223 1.94 -6.93 -13.68
C VAL A 223 3.08 -5.91 -13.86
N GLU A 224 2.75 -4.62 -13.83
CA GLU A 224 3.72 -3.53 -13.92
C GLU A 224 4.69 -3.54 -12.74
N VAL A 225 4.19 -3.67 -11.51
CA VAL A 225 5.02 -3.78 -10.29
C VAL A 225 5.99 -4.95 -10.41
N ILE A 226 5.47 -6.15 -10.73
CA ILE A 226 6.29 -7.35 -10.87
C ILE A 226 7.35 -7.19 -11.97
N THR A 227 6.96 -6.64 -13.12
CA THR A 227 7.87 -6.45 -14.26
C THR A 227 8.97 -5.44 -13.92
N ILE A 228 8.63 -4.33 -13.29
CA ILE A 228 9.62 -3.33 -12.88
C ILE A 228 10.58 -3.93 -11.85
N CYS A 229 10.08 -4.64 -10.84
CA CYS A 229 10.91 -5.29 -9.83
C CYS A 229 11.89 -6.30 -10.45
N LYS A 230 11.43 -7.15 -11.35
CA LYS A 230 12.30 -8.10 -12.07
C LYS A 230 13.37 -7.38 -12.88
N ASN A 231 13.01 -6.36 -13.65
CA ASN A 231 13.95 -5.61 -14.49
C ASN A 231 14.99 -4.86 -13.65
N LEU A 232 14.59 -4.20 -12.56
CA LEU A 232 15.49 -3.53 -11.63
C LEU A 232 16.43 -4.54 -10.95
N GLY A 233 15.90 -5.70 -10.54
CA GLY A 233 16.71 -6.76 -9.96
C GLY A 233 17.82 -7.22 -10.90
N PHE A 234 17.51 -7.54 -12.16
CA PHE A 234 18.49 -7.94 -13.16
C PHE A 234 19.50 -6.84 -13.47
N GLN A 235 19.06 -5.59 -13.70
CA GLN A 235 19.95 -4.47 -13.97
C GLN A 235 20.95 -4.24 -12.82
N LEU A 236 20.47 -4.32 -11.57
CA LEU A 236 21.32 -4.13 -10.40
C LEU A 236 22.31 -5.28 -10.18
N ASP A 237 21.95 -6.54 -10.54
CA ASP A 237 22.89 -7.66 -10.51
C ASP A 237 23.98 -7.50 -11.58
N GLU A 238 23.63 -7.08 -12.80
CA GLU A 238 24.61 -6.73 -13.84
C GLU A 238 25.58 -5.64 -13.37
N ASP A 239 25.09 -4.63 -12.67
CA ASP A 239 25.87 -3.56 -12.02
C ASP A 239 26.68 -4.04 -10.79
N LYS A 240 26.61 -5.33 -10.43
CA LYS A 240 27.22 -5.93 -9.22
C LYS A 240 26.70 -5.37 -7.91
N LYS A 241 25.51 -4.78 -7.88
CA LYS A 241 24.80 -4.26 -6.71
C LYS A 241 23.86 -5.33 -6.14
N VAL A 242 24.41 -6.43 -5.64
CA VAL A 242 23.67 -7.65 -5.27
C VAL A 242 22.61 -7.38 -4.20
N VAL A 243 22.92 -6.61 -3.14
CA VAL A 243 21.96 -6.34 -2.05
C VAL A 243 20.75 -5.53 -2.54
N PRO A 244 20.90 -4.43 -3.30
CA PRO A 244 19.77 -3.77 -3.94
C PRO A 244 19.00 -4.65 -4.94
N ALA A 245 19.69 -5.55 -5.68
CA ALA A 245 19.02 -6.50 -6.58
C ALA A 245 18.09 -7.45 -5.81
N LEU A 246 18.59 -8.02 -4.70
CA LEU A 246 17.81 -8.88 -3.80
C LEU A 246 16.56 -8.19 -3.27
N PHE A 247 16.62 -6.90 -2.96
CA PHE A 247 15.45 -6.15 -2.51
C PHE A 247 14.29 -6.22 -3.51
N TYR A 248 14.56 -5.98 -4.79
CA TYR A 248 13.50 -6.02 -5.82
C TYR A 248 13.05 -7.43 -6.18
N PHE A 249 13.97 -8.40 -6.22
CA PHE A 249 13.58 -9.80 -6.43
C PHE A 249 12.74 -10.35 -5.29
N ASN A 250 13.01 -9.96 -4.03
CA ASN A 250 12.20 -10.37 -2.90
C ASN A 250 10.77 -9.79 -3.00
N ILE A 251 10.60 -8.52 -3.39
CA ILE A 251 9.26 -7.96 -3.65
C ILE A 251 8.51 -8.81 -4.68
N ALA A 252 9.15 -9.09 -5.82
CA ALA A 252 8.51 -9.87 -6.88
C ALA A 252 8.18 -11.30 -6.42
N TYR A 253 9.06 -11.94 -5.66
CA TYR A 253 8.85 -13.28 -5.13
C TYR A 253 7.74 -13.31 -4.08
N ASP A 254 7.75 -12.41 -3.12
CA ASP A 254 6.76 -12.35 -2.05
C ASP A 254 5.33 -12.17 -2.59
N LEU A 255 5.19 -11.43 -3.69
CA LEU A 255 3.90 -11.20 -4.33
C LEU A 255 3.43 -12.37 -5.20
N THR A 256 4.35 -13.16 -5.80
CA THR A 256 4.01 -14.15 -6.82
C THR A 256 4.29 -15.59 -6.43
N HIS A 257 5.23 -15.82 -5.51
CA HIS A 257 5.83 -17.13 -5.21
C HIS A 257 6.39 -17.84 -6.46
N ASP A 258 6.84 -17.08 -7.48
CA ASP A 258 7.42 -17.61 -8.70
C ASP A 258 8.76 -18.32 -8.39
N SER A 259 8.81 -19.63 -8.64
CA SER A 259 10.00 -20.47 -8.37
C SER A 259 11.23 -20.01 -9.15
N ALA A 260 11.06 -19.48 -10.36
CA ALA A 260 12.17 -18.97 -11.15
C ALA A 260 12.83 -17.74 -10.52
N ILE A 261 12.02 -16.88 -9.85
CA ILE A 261 12.54 -15.74 -9.07
C ILE A 261 13.26 -16.25 -7.82
N LYS A 262 12.73 -17.31 -7.17
CA LYS A 262 13.35 -17.92 -6.00
C LYS A 262 14.75 -18.46 -6.32
N ASP A 263 14.92 -19.13 -7.45
CA ASP A 263 16.21 -19.66 -7.88
C ASP A 263 17.25 -18.52 -8.06
N VAL A 264 16.83 -17.37 -8.61
CA VAL A 264 17.69 -16.18 -8.73
C VAL A 264 18.09 -15.63 -7.36
N ILE A 265 17.14 -15.54 -6.44
CA ILE A 265 17.40 -15.06 -5.05
C ILE A 265 18.43 -15.98 -4.37
N ASP A 266 18.29 -17.29 -4.50
CA ASP A 266 19.17 -18.27 -3.87
C ASP A 266 20.60 -18.18 -4.46
N ASP A 267 20.76 -18.00 -5.78
CA ASP A 267 22.07 -17.76 -6.41
C ASP A 267 22.71 -16.45 -5.92
N LEU A 268 21.94 -15.38 -5.82
CA LEU A 268 22.43 -14.09 -5.32
C LEU A 268 22.87 -14.16 -3.85
N ASN A 269 22.11 -14.85 -3.00
CA ASN A 269 22.49 -15.08 -1.60
C ASN A 269 23.81 -15.84 -1.49
N GLN A 270 24.03 -16.89 -2.30
CA GLN A 270 25.32 -17.59 -2.35
C GLN A 270 26.48 -16.68 -2.78
N LYS A 271 26.24 -15.74 -3.72
CA LYS A 271 27.25 -14.74 -4.11
C LYS A 271 27.62 -13.80 -2.95
N VAL A 272 26.63 -13.40 -2.13
CA VAL A 272 26.86 -12.57 -0.92
C VAL A 272 27.69 -13.35 0.11
N GLU A 273 27.31 -14.59 0.42
CA GLU A 273 28.01 -15.43 1.40
C GLU A 273 29.48 -15.68 1.02
N ARG A 274 29.76 -15.93 -0.26
CA ARG A 274 31.15 -16.10 -0.74
C ARG A 274 31.99 -14.85 -0.49
N LYS A 275 31.42 -13.64 -0.77
CA LYS A 275 32.14 -12.39 -0.57
C LYS A 275 32.36 -12.02 0.93
N LEU A 276 31.55 -12.55 1.84
CA LEU A 276 31.73 -12.33 3.28
C LEU A 276 32.79 -13.28 3.88
N ASN A 277 33.10 -14.38 3.18
CA ASN A 277 34.07 -15.39 3.63
C ASN A 277 35.47 -15.19 2.99
N GLU A 278 35.63 -14.26 2.07
CA GLU A 278 36.90 -13.81 1.47
C GLU A 278 37.47 -12.61 2.22
#